data_8daceeb38ed94c736ca499becfdd05d5
#
_entry.id   8daceeb38ed94c736ca499becfdd05d5
#
_cell.length_a   1.000
_cell.length_b   1.000
_cell.length_c   1.000
_cell.angle_alpha   90.00
_cell.angle_beta   90.00
_cell.angle_gamma   90.00
#
_symmetry.space_group_name_H-M   'P 1'
#
loop_
_entity.id
_entity.type
_entity.pdbx_description
1 polymer ?
#
loop_
_entity_poly.entity_id
_entity_poly.type
_entity_poly.pdbx_seq_one_letter_code
_entity_poly.pdbx_strand_id
1 'polypeptide(L)'
;MEKKIVTNEDYEWLKEQFMVDRFLKFIIDKHEVFIGLLSFEKDMILRYTVIVDGEIQTSEEEWGHIAEKSKFSRKYIKTCEKIYGKKVCKERGMYEKYSYVLPWFPSFSALKKMLKKHNEVICLGENRYIRLIGGNNEGN
;
A
#
# COMPACT_ATOMS: atom_id res chain seq x y z
N MET A 1 10.89 17.99 10.49
CA MET A 1 10.13 17.80 11.75
C MET A 1 10.00 16.32 12.05
N GLU A 2 10.53 15.89 13.17
CA GLU A 2 10.41 14.49 13.60
C GLU A 2 9.16 14.30 14.43
N LYS A 3 8.44 13.24 14.16
CA LYS A 3 7.28 12.90 14.97
C LYS A 3 7.13 11.40 15.05
N LYS A 4 7.09 10.88 16.30
CA LYS A 4 6.84 9.46 16.52
C LYS A 4 5.34 9.19 16.38
N ILE A 5 4.99 8.19 15.61
CA ILE A 5 3.59 7.84 15.33
C ILE A 5 3.18 6.70 16.24
N VAL A 6 2.31 6.98 17.21
CA VAL A 6 1.89 6.01 18.21
C VAL A 6 0.36 5.98 18.40
N THR A 7 -0.24 7.15 18.58
CA THR A 7 -1.67 7.24 18.89
C THR A 7 -2.54 7.37 17.64
N ASN A 8 -3.85 7.21 17.82
CA ASN A 8 -4.77 7.43 16.72
C ASN A 8 -4.72 8.86 16.21
N GLU A 9 -4.48 9.81 17.10
CA GLU A 9 -4.33 11.22 16.72
C GLU A 9 -3.10 11.42 15.85
N ASP A 10 -2.02 10.70 16.16
CA ASP A 10 -0.80 10.75 15.34
C ASP A 10 -1.07 10.21 13.93
N TYR A 11 -1.85 9.15 13.81
CA TYR A 11 -2.22 8.60 12.51
C TYR A 11 -3.11 9.56 11.73
N GLU A 12 -4.03 10.25 12.39
CA GLU A 12 -4.86 11.25 11.71
C GLU A 12 -4.01 12.42 11.21
N TRP A 13 -3.05 12.87 12.02
CA TRP A 13 -2.09 13.87 11.61
C TRP A 13 -1.30 13.39 10.39
N LEU A 14 -0.83 12.14 10.41
CA LEU A 14 -0.06 11.57 9.33
C LEU A 14 -0.86 11.54 8.02
N LYS A 15 -2.12 11.15 8.11
CA LYS A 15 -3.00 11.13 6.94
C LYS A 15 -3.10 12.51 6.30
N GLU A 16 -3.23 13.55 7.11
CA GLU A 16 -3.28 14.92 6.63
C GLU A 16 -1.97 15.33 5.97
N GLN A 17 -0.84 14.92 6.54
CA GLN A 17 0.47 15.26 5.97
C GLN A 17 0.65 14.66 4.58
N PHE A 18 0.18 13.45 4.35
CA PHE A 18 0.24 12.86 3.01
C PHE A 18 -0.57 13.65 1.98
N MET A 19 -1.67 14.24 2.39
CA MET A 19 -2.46 15.06 1.47
C MET A 19 -1.75 16.36 1.09
N VAL A 20 -0.94 16.88 2.00
CA VAL A 20 -0.20 18.13 1.76
C VAL A 20 1.12 17.87 1.04
N ASP A 21 1.93 16.99 1.58
CA ASP A 21 3.31 16.79 1.12
C ASP A 21 3.48 15.69 0.07
N ARG A 22 2.56 14.75 0.01
CA ARG A 22 2.58 13.64 -0.94
C ARG A 22 3.71 12.64 -0.72
N PHE A 23 4.91 13.07 -0.35
CA PHE A 23 6.06 12.21 -0.05
C PHE A 23 6.54 12.50 1.35
N LEU A 24 6.66 11.46 2.16
CA LEU A 24 7.16 11.60 3.51
C LEU A 24 8.28 10.60 3.76
N LYS A 25 9.27 11.03 4.51
CA LYS A 25 10.38 10.17 4.90
C LYS A 25 10.16 9.69 6.33
N PHE A 26 10.47 8.42 6.55
CA PHE A 26 10.33 7.78 7.85
C PHE A 26 11.58 7.02 8.22
N ILE A 27 11.74 6.80 9.52
CA ILE A 27 12.62 5.77 10.04
C ILE A 27 11.69 4.79 10.75
N ILE A 28 11.60 3.57 10.23
CA ILE A 28 10.72 2.54 10.76
C ILE A 28 11.58 1.34 11.12
N ASP A 29 11.64 1.02 12.42
CA ASP A 29 12.49 -0.05 12.95
C ASP A 29 13.91 0.02 12.38
N LYS A 30 14.47 1.24 12.38
CA LYS A 30 15.83 1.54 11.90
C LYS A 30 16.03 1.48 10.39
N HIS A 31 14.99 1.21 9.63
CA HIS A 31 15.04 1.27 8.16
C HIS A 31 14.66 2.65 7.67
N GLU A 32 15.32 3.08 6.62
CA GLU A 32 14.95 4.33 5.95
C GLU A 32 13.82 4.03 4.98
N VAL A 33 12.68 4.65 5.22
CA VAL A 33 11.45 4.36 4.46
C VAL A 33 10.89 5.64 3.86
N PHE A 34 10.59 5.59 2.57
CA PHE A 34 9.88 6.67 1.89
C PHE A 34 8.51 6.17 1.51
N ILE A 35 7.50 6.96 1.82
CA ILE A 35 6.12 6.62 1.45
C ILE A 35 5.56 7.79 0.65
N GLY A 36 5.10 7.50 -0.56
CA GLY A 36 4.53 8.52 -1.44
C GLY A 36 3.10 8.20 -1.80
N LEU A 37 2.25 9.22 -1.79
CA LEU A 37 0.87 9.10 -2.23
C LEU A 37 0.84 9.47 -3.71
N LEU A 38 0.84 8.46 -4.56
CA LEU A 38 0.98 8.61 -6.00
C LEU A 38 -0.24 8.13 -6.75
N SER A 39 -0.50 8.74 -7.90
CA SER A 39 -1.54 8.25 -8.81
C SER A 39 -0.87 7.58 -10.00
N PHE A 40 -1.49 6.52 -10.49
CA PHE A 40 -1.04 5.86 -11.71
C PHE A 40 -1.79 6.47 -12.89
N GLU A 41 -1.05 6.73 -13.98
CA GLU A 41 -1.57 7.47 -15.14
C GLU A 41 -2.92 7.01 -15.65
N LYS A 42 -3.13 5.73 -15.73
CA LYS A 42 -4.33 5.19 -16.39
C LYS A 42 -5.60 5.30 -15.57
N ASP A 43 -5.50 5.12 -14.26
CA ASP A 43 -6.71 5.06 -13.44
C ASP A 43 -6.89 6.25 -12.52
N MET A 44 -5.86 7.08 -12.38
CA MET A 44 -5.88 8.26 -11.52
C MET A 44 -6.22 7.98 -10.06
N ILE A 45 -6.04 6.73 -9.64
CA ILE A 45 -6.30 6.32 -8.27
C ILE A 45 -5.03 6.53 -7.45
N LEU A 46 -5.17 7.21 -6.31
CA LEU A 46 -4.04 7.44 -5.42
C LEU A 46 -3.73 6.17 -4.63
N ARG A 47 -2.45 5.84 -4.56
CA ARG A 47 -1.95 4.69 -3.81
C ARG A 47 -0.72 5.09 -3.02
N TYR A 48 -0.58 4.50 -1.83
CA TYR A 48 0.58 4.73 -0.99
C TYR A 48 1.68 3.75 -1.38
N THR A 49 2.73 4.26 -2.00
CA THR A 49 3.87 3.45 -2.45
C THR A 49 4.98 3.51 -1.41
N VAL A 50 5.51 2.35 -1.03
CA VAL A 50 6.50 2.21 0.02
C VAL A 50 7.85 1.80 -0.56
N ILE A 51 8.89 2.56 -0.22
CA ILE A 51 10.26 2.30 -0.64
C ILE A 51 11.11 2.13 0.62
N VAL A 52 11.68 0.95 0.81
CA VAL A 52 12.48 0.63 1.99
C VAL A 52 13.93 0.51 1.61
N ASP A 53 14.78 1.29 2.29
CA ASP A 53 16.22 1.31 2.03
C ASP A 53 16.55 1.45 0.54
N GLY A 54 15.78 2.29 -0.15
CA GLY A 54 15.98 2.61 -1.56
C GLY A 54 15.35 1.64 -2.55
N GLU A 55 14.66 0.61 -2.08
CA GLU A 55 14.06 -0.40 -2.95
C GLU A 55 12.55 -0.55 -2.74
N ILE A 56 11.84 -0.75 -3.84
CA ILE A 56 10.41 -1.05 -3.77
C ILE A 56 10.26 -2.51 -3.37
N GLN A 57 9.50 -2.76 -2.29
CA GLN A 57 9.30 -4.11 -1.77
C GLN A 57 8.16 -4.78 -2.52
N THR A 58 8.46 -5.86 -3.23
CA THR A 58 7.46 -6.54 -4.06
C THR A 58 7.03 -7.90 -3.54
N SER A 59 7.72 -8.43 -2.53
CA SER A 59 7.42 -9.77 -2.02
C SER A 59 7.46 -9.87 -0.50
N GLU A 60 7.83 -8.80 0.19
CA GLU A 60 7.95 -8.81 1.65
C GLU A 60 6.64 -8.42 2.31
N GLU A 61 6.01 -9.38 2.99
CA GLU A 61 4.75 -9.12 3.69
C GLU A 61 4.88 -8.04 4.76
N GLU A 62 6.06 -7.89 5.31
CA GLU A 62 6.34 -6.89 6.33
C GLU A 62 6.09 -5.47 5.84
N TRP A 63 6.37 -5.22 4.56
CA TRP A 63 6.29 -3.89 3.98
C TRP A 63 5.21 -3.73 2.92
N GLY A 64 4.54 -4.80 2.57
CA GLY A 64 3.59 -4.80 1.48
C GLY A 64 2.15 -4.99 1.93
N HIS A 65 1.25 -4.75 1.01
CA HIS A 65 -0.18 -4.95 1.22
C HIS A 65 -0.55 -6.34 0.70
N ILE A 66 -1.13 -7.15 1.57
CA ILE A 66 -1.58 -8.49 1.19
C ILE A 66 -2.96 -8.36 0.54
N ALA A 67 -3.03 -8.75 -0.72
CA ALA A 67 -4.28 -8.73 -1.47
C ALA A 67 -4.69 -10.15 -1.83
N GLU A 68 -5.98 -10.35 -2.04
CA GLU A 68 -6.52 -11.63 -2.43
C GLU A 68 -7.21 -11.53 -3.78
N LYS A 69 -7.11 -12.58 -4.56
CA LYS A 69 -7.77 -12.65 -5.85
C LYS A 69 -8.33 -14.05 -6.07
N SER A 70 -9.53 -14.13 -6.63
CA SER A 70 -10.14 -15.41 -6.98
C SER A 70 -9.32 -16.12 -8.04
N LYS A 71 -9.18 -17.44 -7.93
CA LYS A 71 -8.49 -18.26 -8.93
C LYS A 71 -9.19 -18.25 -10.27
N PHE A 72 -10.50 -18.05 -10.25
CA PHE A 72 -11.31 -18.05 -11.47
C PHE A 72 -12.00 -16.70 -11.65
N SER A 73 -12.26 -16.31 -12.90
CA SER A 73 -12.92 -15.06 -13.19
C SER A 73 -14.38 -15.09 -12.68
N ARG A 74 -14.90 -13.92 -12.36
CA ARG A 74 -16.28 -13.79 -11.89
C ARG A 74 -17.28 -14.35 -12.90
N LYS A 75 -17.03 -14.10 -14.18
CA LYS A 75 -17.87 -14.59 -15.27
C LYS A 75 -17.87 -16.11 -15.32
N TYR A 76 -16.72 -16.73 -15.16
CA TYR A 76 -16.58 -18.17 -15.17
C TYR A 76 -17.31 -18.80 -13.98
N ILE A 77 -17.15 -18.21 -12.80
CA ILE A 77 -17.83 -18.68 -11.60
C ILE A 77 -19.34 -18.62 -11.77
N LYS A 78 -19.88 -17.52 -12.30
CA LYS A 78 -21.31 -17.38 -12.52
C LYS A 78 -21.86 -18.40 -13.51
N THR A 79 -21.09 -18.68 -14.57
CA THR A 79 -21.48 -19.69 -15.55
C THR A 79 -21.57 -21.07 -14.92
N CYS A 80 -20.56 -21.42 -14.12
CA CYS A 80 -20.55 -22.70 -13.42
C CYS A 80 -21.71 -22.81 -12.42
N GLU A 81 -22.00 -21.73 -11.71
CA GLU A 81 -23.14 -21.71 -10.77
C GLU A 81 -24.46 -21.98 -11.48
N LYS A 82 -24.65 -21.44 -12.68
CA LYS A 82 -25.86 -21.67 -13.46
C LYS A 82 -26.00 -23.13 -13.89
N ILE A 83 -24.89 -23.76 -14.25
CA ILE A 83 -24.90 -25.12 -14.76
C ILE A 83 -24.96 -26.16 -13.64
N TYR A 84 -24.18 -25.99 -12.60
CA TYR A 84 -23.97 -26.98 -11.56
C TYR A 84 -24.54 -26.62 -10.19
N GLY A 85 -24.87 -25.35 -9.95
CA GLY A 85 -25.31 -24.85 -8.66
C GLY A 85 -24.13 -24.53 -7.74
N LYS A 86 -24.40 -23.73 -6.73
CA LYS A 86 -23.37 -23.24 -5.80
C LYS A 86 -22.70 -24.33 -4.99
N LYS A 87 -23.44 -25.36 -4.58
CA LYS A 87 -22.88 -26.45 -3.78
C LYS A 87 -21.79 -27.20 -4.54
N VAL A 88 -22.05 -27.54 -5.78
CA VAL A 88 -21.09 -28.26 -6.62
C VAL A 88 -19.88 -27.37 -6.90
N CYS A 89 -20.09 -26.08 -7.15
CA CYS A 89 -19.00 -25.14 -7.38
C CYS A 89 -18.08 -25.07 -6.17
N LYS A 90 -18.63 -25.04 -4.97
CA LYS A 90 -17.86 -25.03 -3.73
C LYS A 90 -17.05 -26.32 -3.58
N GLU A 91 -17.68 -27.46 -3.85
CA GLU A 91 -17.00 -28.76 -3.76
C GLU A 91 -15.83 -28.85 -4.77
N ARG A 92 -15.95 -28.17 -5.90
CA ARG A 92 -14.90 -28.17 -6.93
C ARG A 92 -13.85 -27.06 -6.75
N GLY A 93 -13.90 -26.34 -5.64
CA GLY A 93 -12.92 -25.28 -5.35
C GLY A 93 -13.05 -24.03 -6.21
N MET A 94 -14.23 -23.77 -6.74
CA MET A 94 -14.45 -22.60 -7.62
C MET A 94 -14.32 -21.27 -6.88
N TYR A 95 -14.49 -21.27 -5.57
CA TYR A 95 -14.39 -20.05 -4.76
C TYR A 95 -13.04 -19.85 -4.10
N GLU A 96 -12.07 -20.68 -4.43
CA GLU A 96 -10.73 -20.55 -3.87
C GLU A 96 -10.07 -19.26 -4.32
N LYS A 97 -9.27 -18.71 -3.41
CA LYS A 97 -8.54 -17.47 -3.64
C LYS A 97 -7.07 -17.71 -3.40
N TYR A 98 -6.24 -16.84 -3.98
CA TYR A 98 -4.81 -16.82 -3.68
C TYR A 98 -4.43 -15.43 -3.17
N SER A 99 -3.39 -15.39 -2.34
CA SER A 99 -2.88 -14.13 -1.79
C SER A 99 -1.61 -13.73 -2.52
N TYR A 100 -1.39 -12.43 -2.61
CA TYR A 100 -0.17 -11.89 -3.18
C TYR A 100 0.15 -10.57 -2.50
N VAL A 101 1.41 -10.14 -2.60
CA VAL A 101 1.88 -8.93 -1.95
C VAL A 101 2.05 -7.82 -2.97
N LEU A 102 1.47 -6.66 -2.67
CA LEU A 102 1.60 -5.46 -3.49
C LEU A 102 2.54 -4.46 -2.81
N PRO A 103 3.38 -3.76 -3.57
CA PRO A 103 4.27 -2.75 -3.00
C PRO A 103 3.58 -1.42 -2.70
N TRP A 104 2.26 -1.38 -2.80
CA TRP A 104 1.48 -0.19 -2.50
C TRP A 104 0.25 -0.54 -1.69
N PHE A 105 -0.35 0.48 -1.09
CA PHE A 105 -1.56 0.34 -0.28
C PHE A 105 -2.68 1.17 -0.91
N PRO A 106 -3.87 0.58 -1.07
CA PRO A 106 -4.99 1.27 -1.74
C PRO A 106 -5.65 2.34 -0.89
N SER A 107 -5.40 2.35 0.41
CA SER A 107 -6.01 3.30 1.32
C SER A 107 -5.10 3.58 2.49
N PHE A 108 -5.36 4.68 3.20
CA PHE A 108 -4.63 4.97 4.42
C PHE A 108 -4.86 3.92 5.49
N SER A 109 -6.08 3.37 5.54
CA SER A 109 -6.41 2.31 6.50
C SER A 109 -5.51 1.08 6.31
N ALA A 110 -5.27 0.69 5.06
CA ALA A 110 -4.38 -0.43 4.75
C ALA A 110 -2.93 -0.10 5.12
N LEU A 111 -2.48 1.12 4.82
CA LEU A 111 -1.13 1.57 5.20
C LEU A 111 -0.97 1.59 6.72
N LYS A 112 -1.98 2.07 7.43
CA LYS A 112 -1.97 2.11 8.90
C LYS A 112 -1.78 0.72 9.50
N LYS A 113 -2.40 -0.29 8.92
CA LYS A 113 -2.24 -1.67 9.39
C LYS A 113 -0.79 -2.13 9.25
N MET A 114 -0.14 -1.79 8.16
CA MET A 114 1.26 -2.13 7.96
C MET A 114 2.14 -1.40 8.98
N LEU A 115 1.91 -0.10 9.17
CA LEU A 115 2.70 0.69 10.11
C LEU A 115 2.58 0.17 11.54
N LYS A 116 1.39 -0.32 11.92
CA LYS A 116 1.16 -0.85 13.27
C LYS A 116 1.87 -2.18 13.54
N LYS A 117 2.34 -2.86 12.51
CA LYS A 117 3.10 -4.10 12.69
C LYS A 117 4.53 -3.84 13.17
N HIS A 118 5.00 -2.62 13.01
CA HIS A 118 6.36 -2.24 13.36
C HIS A 118 6.43 -1.68 14.77
N ASN A 119 7.59 -1.82 15.40
CA ASN A 119 7.78 -1.39 16.78
C ASN A 119 7.92 0.12 16.91
N GLU A 120 8.56 0.75 15.94
CA GLU A 120 8.79 2.18 15.99
C GLU A 120 8.62 2.81 14.61
N VAL A 121 7.76 3.81 14.54
CA VAL A 121 7.53 4.56 13.32
C VAL A 121 7.77 6.04 13.62
N ILE A 122 8.80 6.60 12.99
CA ILE A 122 9.16 8.01 13.17
C ILE A 122 9.03 8.69 11.80
N CYS A 123 8.17 9.68 11.72
CA CYS A 123 8.02 10.49 10.52
C CYS A 123 8.98 11.67 10.58
N LEU A 124 9.86 11.76 9.60
CA LEU A 124 10.86 12.84 9.52
C LEU A 124 10.33 14.04 8.73
N GLY A 125 9.18 13.89 8.10
CA GLY A 125 8.57 14.94 7.33
C GLY A 125 8.82 14.81 5.84
N GLU A 126 8.61 15.90 5.13
CA GLU A 126 8.77 15.94 3.68
C GLU A 126 10.21 15.69 3.26
N ASN A 127 10.39 14.86 2.24
CA ASN A 127 11.70 14.66 1.66
C ASN A 127 11.90 15.58 0.47
N ARG A 128 12.55 16.69 0.73
CA ARG A 128 12.80 17.70 -0.31
C ARG A 128 13.70 17.19 -1.42
N TYR A 129 14.62 16.28 -1.09
CA TYR A 129 15.51 15.72 -2.08
C TYR A 129 14.75 14.93 -3.15
N ILE A 130 13.82 14.10 -2.73
CA ILE A 130 13.00 13.35 -3.67
C ILE A 130 12.14 14.30 -4.51
N ARG A 131 11.58 15.32 -3.88
CA ARG A 131 10.79 16.32 -4.58
C ARG A 131 11.60 17.04 -5.65
N LEU A 132 12.82 17.41 -5.31
CA LEU A 132 13.70 18.09 -6.26
C LEU A 132 14.08 17.18 -7.41
N ILE A 133 14.36 15.92 -7.14
CA ILE A 133 14.63 14.94 -8.18
C ILE A 133 13.41 14.75 -9.07
N GLY A 134 12.24 14.59 -8.45
CA GLY A 134 11.00 14.42 -9.20
C GLY A 134 10.60 15.63 -10.01
N GLY A 135 10.89 16.82 -9.49
CA GLY A 135 10.52 18.06 -10.14
C GLY A 135 11.64 18.74 -10.90
N ASN A 136 12.86 18.24 -10.75
CA ASN A 136 14.01 18.98 -11.22
C ASN A 136 14.22 18.89 -12.70
N ASN A 137 13.44 18.10 -13.33
CA ASN A 137 13.54 17.96 -14.78
C ASN A 137 13.47 19.31 -15.44
N GLU A 138 12.77 20.20 -14.79
CA GLU A 138 12.63 21.55 -15.28
C GLU A 138 13.54 22.51 -14.54
N GLY A 139 14.06 22.12 -13.43
CA GLY A 139 14.74 23.04 -12.54
C GLY A 139 16.21 23.22 -12.79
N ASN A 140 16.72 22.59 -13.73
CA ASN A 140 18.18 22.62 -13.88
C ASN A 140 18.63 23.26 -15.14
#